data_895f79d51282894380d4bddb963a2945
#
_entry.id   895f79d51282894380d4bddb963a2945
#
_cell.length_a   1.000
_cell.length_b   1.000
_cell.length_c   1.000
_cell.angle_alpha   90.00
_cell.angle_beta   90.00
_cell.angle_gamma   90.00
#
_symmetry.space_group_name_H-M   'P 1'
#
loop_
_entity.id
_entity.type
_entity.pdbx_description
1 polymer ?
#
loop_
_entity_poly.entity_id
_entity_poly.type
_entity_poly.pdbx_seq_one_letter_code
_entity_poly.pdbx_strand_id
1 'polypeptide(L)'
;MYKRQGLAYISNGALVVDVAKPEDTKEVPPCIILKSDGASLYQTTDLATIVEREKLFKPNRIIYVVDKRQEMHFTQVFRVSRLAELVPEDTKLQFLGFGTMNGKDGKPFKTRQGGVMRLEHLIRDINDAVYDKIMASRDEDEETARENAKIIGLSAIKYGDLSNQASKDYVFDVDRFTSFEGNTGPYILYTIVRIKSILKKFGQEIPTAITVPDGAAQKALMLDMTRFSDVFAQASAEYAPHKLCAYIYDLANDFNRFYHETKILAEEDQDKKNGYIALISYCKDILETCIELLGFSAPEKM
;
A
#
# COMPACT_ATOMS: atom_id res chain seq x y z
N MET A 1 29.17 19.73 15.53
CA MET A 1 28.77 20.38 14.28
C MET A 1 27.96 21.65 14.56
N TYR A 2 26.78 21.58 15.12
CA TYR A 2 25.88 22.73 15.35
C TYR A 2 26.45 23.89 16.17
N LYS A 3 27.26 23.62 17.21
CA LYS A 3 27.94 24.65 18.00
C LYS A 3 29.00 25.44 17.21
N ARG A 4 29.66 24.79 16.22
CA ARG A 4 30.68 25.43 15.38
C ARG A 4 30.11 26.35 14.32
N GLN A 5 28.84 26.10 13.91
CA GLN A 5 28.13 26.90 12.89
C GLN A 5 27.36 28.08 13.51
N GLY A 6 27.31 28.19 14.86
CA GLY A 6 26.54 29.24 15.53
C GLY A 6 25.02 29.06 15.50
N LEU A 7 24.54 27.91 15.00
CA LEU A 7 23.10 27.62 14.85
C LEU A 7 22.44 27.19 16.16
N ALA A 8 23.18 26.58 17.07
CA ALA A 8 22.65 26.04 18.31
C ALA A 8 23.10 26.91 19.51
N TYR A 9 22.14 27.15 20.40
CA TYR A 9 22.37 27.93 21.64
C TYR A 9 21.73 27.22 22.84
N ILE A 10 22.06 27.68 24.06
CA ILE A 10 21.50 27.13 25.29
C ILE A 10 20.23 27.91 25.66
N SER A 11 19.13 27.18 25.80
CA SER A 11 17.84 27.69 26.29
C SER A 11 17.34 26.77 27.40
N ASN A 12 17.09 27.34 28.58
CA ASN A 12 16.68 26.58 29.80
C ASN A 12 17.54 25.32 30.07
N GLY A 13 18.87 25.45 29.85
CA GLY A 13 19.83 24.37 30.02
C GLY A 13 19.92 23.38 28.85
N ALA A 14 18.96 23.35 27.95
CA ALA A 14 18.97 22.49 26.76
C ALA A 14 19.69 23.15 25.59
N LEU A 15 20.31 22.35 24.72
CA LEU A 15 20.87 22.82 23.45
C LEU A 15 19.78 22.79 22.39
N VAL A 16 19.46 23.96 21.82
CA VAL A 16 18.35 24.11 20.87
C VAL A 16 18.77 24.81 19.57
N VAL A 17 17.96 24.63 18.52
CA VAL A 17 18.09 25.34 17.24
C VAL A 17 16.73 25.94 16.89
N ASP A 18 16.69 27.25 16.60
CA ASP A 18 15.49 27.91 16.09
C ASP A 18 15.19 27.46 14.67
N VAL A 19 13.95 27.04 14.47
CA VAL A 19 13.47 26.50 13.20
C VAL A 19 12.17 27.14 12.70
N ALA A 20 11.62 28.10 13.47
CA ALA A 20 10.43 28.84 13.08
C ALA A 20 10.70 29.65 11.81
N LYS A 21 9.68 29.77 10.96
CA LYS A 21 9.71 30.54 9.72
C LYS A 21 8.59 31.57 9.70
N PRO A 22 8.78 32.71 9.02
CA PRO A 22 7.74 33.76 8.95
C PRO A 22 6.41 33.26 8.33
N GLU A 23 6.48 32.28 7.44
CA GLU A 23 5.32 31.69 6.76
C GLU A 23 4.57 30.63 7.59
N ASP A 24 5.02 30.30 8.79
CA ASP A 24 4.40 29.30 9.63
C ASP A 24 2.99 29.76 10.08
N THR A 25 2.00 28.91 9.83
CA THR A 25 0.60 29.16 10.25
C THR A 25 0.34 28.75 11.72
N LYS A 26 1.27 27.98 12.30
CA LYS A 26 1.25 27.54 13.71
C LYS A 26 2.61 27.79 14.30
N GLU A 27 2.65 27.99 15.62
CA GLU A 27 3.90 28.11 16.35
C GLU A 27 4.75 26.84 16.17
N VAL A 28 6.00 27.04 15.72
CA VAL A 28 6.98 25.96 15.61
C VAL A 28 8.07 26.23 16.65
N PRO A 29 8.09 25.48 17.76
CA PRO A 29 9.06 25.67 18.82
C PRO A 29 10.47 25.28 18.35
N PRO A 30 11.53 25.79 19.02
CA PRO A 30 12.90 25.41 18.74
C PRO A 30 13.12 23.91 18.82
N CYS A 31 13.95 23.36 17.94
CA CYS A 31 14.31 21.95 17.94
C CYS A 31 15.33 21.67 19.03
N ILE A 32 15.00 20.80 19.98
CA ILE A 32 15.92 20.41 21.05
C ILE A 32 16.90 19.38 20.49
N ILE A 33 18.19 19.68 20.55
CA ILE A 33 19.29 18.80 20.07
C ILE A 33 19.85 17.95 21.23
N LEU A 34 19.96 18.54 22.42
CA LEU A 34 20.33 17.83 23.64
C LEU A 34 19.50 18.36 24.81
N LYS A 35 19.10 17.50 25.71
CA LYS A 35 18.44 17.86 26.96
C LYS A 35 19.38 18.65 27.87
N SER A 36 18.83 19.23 28.93
CA SER A 36 19.61 19.97 29.95
C SER A 36 20.63 19.10 30.72
N ASP A 37 20.36 17.79 30.81
CA ASP A 37 21.26 16.78 31.36
C ASP A 37 22.30 16.25 30.36
N GLY A 38 22.29 16.76 29.11
CA GLY A 38 23.17 16.34 28.02
C GLY A 38 22.72 15.08 27.28
N ALA A 39 21.58 14.48 27.64
CA ALA A 39 21.05 13.30 26.97
C ALA A 39 20.53 13.62 25.56
N SER A 40 20.67 12.65 24.67
CA SER A 40 20.07 12.69 23.33
C SER A 40 18.56 12.45 23.36
N LEU A 41 17.88 12.87 22.30
CA LEU A 41 16.45 12.71 22.07
C LEU A 41 16.23 12.04 20.72
N TYR A 42 14.94 11.80 20.36
CA TYR A 42 14.59 11.34 19.03
C TYR A 42 15.05 12.30 17.92
N GLN A 43 14.97 13.62 18.13
CA GLN A 43 15.50 14.61 17.20
C GLN A 43 16.99 14.41 16.93
N THR A 44 17.78 14.14 17.98
CA THR A 44 19.23 13.90 17.85
C THR A 44 19.50 12.64 17.02
N THR A 45 18.78 11.56 17.30
CA THR A 45 18.97 10.28 16.61
C THR A 45 18.51 10.35 15.16
N ASP A 46 17.39 11.04 14.88
CA ASP A 46 16.91 11.21 13.50
C ASP A 46 17.86 12.08 12.66
N LEU A 47 18.41 13.14 13.23
CA LEU A 47 19.45 13.95 12.57
C LEU A 47 20.72 13.13 12.29
N ALA A 48 21.14 12.29 13.24
CA ALA A 48 22.27 11.39 13.04
C ALA A 48 21.99 10.37 11.94
N THR A 49 20.78 9.82 11.90
CA THR A 49 20.33 8.89 10.86
C THR A 49 20.31 9.53 9.47
N ILE A 50 19.90 10.80 9.37
CA ILE A 50 19.95 11.54 8.10
C ILE A 50 21.39 11.68 7.61
N VAL A 51 22.32 12.07 8.50
CA VAL A 51 23.76 12.17 8.17
C VAL A 51 24.34 10.82 7.73
N GLU A 52 23.97 9.74 8.41
CA GLU A 52 24.44 8.40 8.07
C GLU A 52 23.90 7.94 6.71
N ARG A 53 22.61 8.16 6.45
CA ARG A 53 21.98 7.83 5.16
C ARG A 53 22.62 8.61 4.01
N GLU A 54 22.86 9.89 4.19
CA GLU A 54 23.55 10.70 3.20
C GLU A 54 24.97 10.17 2.92
N LYS A 55 25.72 9.83 3.97
CA LYS A 55 27.06 9.28 3.84
C LYS A 55 27.09 7.92 3.12
N LEU A 56 26.15 7.02 3.44
CA LEU A 56 26.14 5.65 2.93
C LEU A 56 25.50 5.50 1.55
N PHE A 57 24.43 6.25 1.28
CA PHE A 57 23.56 6.01 0.13
C PHE A 57 23.49 7.20 -0.84
N LYS A 58 23.82 8.42 -0.44
CA LYS A 58 23.64 9.67 -1.21
C LYS A 58 22.27 9.71 -1.90
N PRO A 59 21.17 9.62 -1.15
CA PRO A 59 19.85 9.42 -1.70
C PRO A 59 19.30 10.72 -2.32
N ASN A 60 18.61 10.61 -3.44
CA ASN A 60 17.84 11.74 -3.99
C ASN A 60 16.63 12.10 -3.11
N ARG A 61 16.19 11.15 -2.27
CA ARG A 61 15.01 11.31 -1.40
C ARG A 61 15.09 10.41 -0.17
N ILE A 62 14.71 10.97 0.99
CA ILE A 62 14.53 10.23 2.24
C ILE A 62 13.07 10.37 2.64
N ILE A 63 12.36 9.25 2.77
CA ILE A 63 10.94 9.22 3.10
C ILE A 63 10.77 8.65 4.51
N TYR A 64 10.04 9.37 5.36
CA TYR A 64 9.65 8.93 6.70
C TYR A 64 8.17 8.60 6.72
N VAL A 65 7.85 7.30 6.81
CA VAL A 65 6.49 6.79 6.91
C VAL A 65 6.21 6.53 8.39
N VAL A 66 5.48 7.41 9.03
CA VAL A 66 5.29 7.42 10.49
C VAL A 66 3.89 7.91 10.85
N ASP A 67 3.50 7.78 12.12
CA ASP A 67 2.23 8.32 12.61
C ASP A 67 2.12 9.84 12.37
N LYS A 68 0.96 10.27 11.84
CA LYS A 68 0.70 11.70 11.50
C LYS A 68 0.92 12.66 12.68
N ARG A 69 0.80 12.19 13.92
CA ARG A 69 1.06 12.99 15.13
C ARG A 69 2.52 13.42 15.27
N GLN A 70 3.44 12.82 14.52
CA GLN A 70 4.87 13.19 14.52
C GLN A 70 5.23 14.30 13.52
N GLU A 71 4.25 14.92 12.86
CA GLU A 71 4.48 15.95 11.84
C GLU A 71 5.35 17.10 12.34
N MET A 72 5.09 17.61 13.54
CA MET A 72 5.89 18.69 14.15
C MET A 72 7.34 18.26 14.39
N HIS A 73 7.56 17.04 14.88
CA HIS A 73 8.89 16.49 15.10
C HIS A 73 9.69 16.45 13.77
N PHE A 74 9.12 15.91 12.69
CA PHE A 74 9.82 15.85 11.40
C PHE A 74 9.94 17.22 10.71
N THR A 75 9.01 18.14 10.96
CA THR A 75 9.17 19.54 10.54
C THR A 75 10.43 20.15 11.14
N GLN A 76 10.64 19.98 12.46
CA GLN A 76 11.83 20.47 13.14
C GLN A 76 13.11 19.77 12.64
N VAL A 77 13.12 18.43 12.56
CA VAL A 77 14.27 17.64 12.10
C VAL A 77 14.69 18.04 10.67
N PHE A 78 13.74 18.17 9.76
CA PHE A 78 14.03 18.54 8.37
C PHE A 78 14.55 19.96 8.25
N ARG A 79 14.01 20.90 9.03
CA ARG A 79 14.49 22.29 9.04
C ARG A 79 15.92 22.39 9.60
N VAL A 80 16.22 21.69 10.70
CA VAL A 80 17.60 21.60 11.22
C VAL A 80 18.52 20.98 10.19
N SER A 81 18.09 19.91 9.51
CA SER A 81 18.92 19.25 8.49
C SER A 81 19.28 20.19 7.34
N ARG A 82 18.37 21.11 6.95
CA ARG A 82 18.64 22.13 5.93
C ARG A 82 19.54 23.25 6.47
N LEU A 83 19.22 23.80 7.64
CA LEU A 83 20.02 24.87 8.26
C LEU A 83 21.46 24.47 8.55
N ALA A 84 21.67 23.21 8.88
CA ALA A 84 22.99 22.66 9.22
C ALA A 84 23.69 21.97 8.02
N GLU A 85 23.11 22.06 6.82
CA GLU A 85 23.65 21.47 5.58
C GLU A 85 24.00 19.98 5.74
N LEU A 86 23.12 19.21 6.42
CA LEU A 86 23.34 17.77 6.67
C LEU A 86 23.06 16.92 5.43
N VAL A 87 22.33 17.45 4.48
CA VAL A 87 22.01 16.83 3.18
C VAL A 87 22.15 17.88 2.08
N PRO A 88 22.48 17.48 0.84
CA PRO A 88 22.44 18.35 -0.32
C PRO A 88 21.07 19.03 -0.49
N GLU A 89 21.04 20.17 -1.10
CA GLU A 89 19.82 20.97 -1.29
C GLU A 89 18.78 20.25 -2.15
N ASP A 90 19.22 19.46 -3.12
CA ASP A 90 18.41 18.67 -4.03
C ASP A 90 17.89 17.35 -3.42
N THR A 91 18.46 16.85 -2.30
CA THR A 91 17.92 15.68 -1.58
C THR A 91 16.57 16.02 -0.97
N LYS A 92 15.51 15.33 -1.37
CA LYS A 92 14.15 15.55 -0.84
C LYS A 92 13.95 14.85 0.51
N LEU A 93 13.59 15.61 1.54
CA LEU A 93 13.15 15.08 2.84
C LEU A 93 11.62 15.07 2.85
N GLN A 94 11.00 13.90 3.00
CA GLN A 94 9.56 13.71 2.84
C GLN A 94 8.95 13.05 4.08
N PHE A 95 7.95 13.72 4.65
CA PHE A 95 7.11 13.16 5.71
C PHE A 95 5.83 12.57 5.11
N LEU A 96 5.53 11.31 5.43
CA LEU A 96 4.29 10.64 5.10
C LEU A 96 3.62 10.17 6.39
N GLY A 97 2.71 11.00 6.91
CA GLY A 97 1.97 10.70 8.13
C GLY A 97 0.81 9.75 7.85
N PHE A 98 0.76 8.63 8.59
CA PHE A 98 -0.39 7.72 8.53
C PHE A 98 -1.31 7.88 9.73
N GLY A 99 -2.59 7.53 9.52
CA GLY A 99 -3.64 7.52 10.53
C GLY A 99 -3.61 6.26 11.41
N THR A 100 -4.59 6.15 12.29
CA THR A 100 -4.70 5.05 13.24
C THR A 100 -5.63 3.96 12.70
N MET A 101 -5.20 2.70 12.81
CA MET A 101 -6.07 1.54 12.66
C MET A 101 -6.90 1.38 13.93
N ASN A 102 -8.21 1.44 13.82
CA ASN A 102 -9.15 1.35 14.94
C ASN A 102 -9.94 0.05 14.89
N GLY A 103 -10.41 -0.41 16.05
CA GLY A 103 -11.39 -1.49 16.13
C GLY A 103 -12.82 -1.01 15.82
N LYS A 104 -13.79 -1.94 15.84
CA LYS A 104 -15.23 -1.63 15.61
C LYS A 104 -15.80 -0.61 16.60
N ASP A 105 -15.16 -0.44 17.76
CA ASP A 105 -15.52 0.55 18.78
C ASP A 105 -14.94 1.95 18.53
N GLY A 106 -14.26 2.15 17.39
CA GLY A 106 -13.62 3.40 17.00
C GLY A 106 -12.35 3.75 17.80
N LYS A 107 -11.88 2.85 18.68
CA LYS A 107 -10.65 3.04 19.46
C LYS A 107 -9.49 2.27 18.82
N PRO A 108 -8.24 2.65 19.11
CA PRO A 108 -7.07 1.92 18.63
C PRO A 108 -7.22 0.42 18.88
N PHE A 109 -6.90 -0.38 17.89
CA PHE A 109 -7.14 -1.83 17.89
C PHE A 109 -6.48 -2.49 19.09
N LYS A 110 -7.26 -3.21 19.90
CA LYS A 110 -6.80 -3.86 21.13
C LYS A 110 -7.03 -5.37 21.08
N THR A 111 -6.20 -6.12 21.80
CA THR A 111 -6.45 -7.56 22.01
C THR A 111 -7.73 -7.76 22.84
N ARG A 112 -8.35 -8.96 22.75
CA ARG A 112 -9.49 -9.35 23.57
C ARG A 112 -9.22 -9.20 25.08
N GLN A 113 -7.94 -9.20 25.50
CA GLN A 113 -7.50 -9.04 26.89
C GLN A 113 -7.13 -7.60 27.27
N GLY A 114 -7.41 -6.62 26.39
CA GLY A 114 -7.24 -5.19 26.70
C GLY A 114 -5.85 -4.59 26.40
N GLY A 115 -4.91 -5.37 25.85
CA GLY A 115 -3.60 -4.87 25.40
C GLY A 115 -3.62 -4.35 23.96
N VAL A 116 -2.52 -3.69 23.53
CA VAL A 116 -2.32 -3.33 22.13
C VAL A 116 -2.15 -4.60 21.30
N MET A 117 -2.91 -4.74 20.19
CA MET A 117 -2.77 -5.87 19.27
C MET A 117 -1.38 -5.85 18.63
N ARG A 118 -0.64 -6.94 18.80
CA ARG A 118 0.63 -7.13 18.07
C ARG A 118 0.30 -7.54 16.63
N LEU A 119 1.05 -7.03 15.67
CA LEU A 119 0.88 -7.35 14.24
C LEU A 119 0.93 -8.87 13.99
N GLU A 120 1.81 -9.58 14.67
CA GLU A 120 1.93 -11.04 14.60
C GLU A 120 0.61 -11.76 14.94
N HIS A 121 -0.09 -11.30 15.97
CA HIS A 121 -1.38 -11.87 16.37
C HIS A 121 -2.47 -11.56 15.35
N LEU A 122 -2.48 -10.31 14.82
CA LEU A 122 -3.41 -9.91 13.78
C LEU A 122 -3.25 -10.78 12.52
N ILE A 123 -2.01 -10.99 12.07
CA ILE A 123 -1.70 -11.84 10.91
C ILE A 123 -2.20 -13.26 11.15
N ARG A 124 -1.95 -13.83 12.31
CA ARG A 124 -2.41 -15.17 12.65
C ARG A 124 -3.94 -15.26 12.66
N ASP A 125 -4.61 -14.33 13.35
CA ASP A 125 -6.07 -14.34 13.47
C ASP A 125 -6.75 -14.23 12.09
N ILE A 126 -6.16 -13.46 11.17
CA ILE A 126 -6.64 -13.33 9.78
C ILE A 126 -6.39 -14.61 8.99
N ASN A 127 -5.19 -15.19 9.10
CA ASN A 127 -4.88 -16.44 8.42
C ASN A 127 -5.80 -17.57 8.87
N ASP A 128 -6.07 -17.67 10.18
CA ASP A 128 -7.00 -18.66 10.74
C ASP A 128 -8.43 -18.42 10.22
N ALA A 129 -8.90 -17.17 10.20
CA ALA A 129 -10.22 -16.83 9.66
C ALA A 129 -10.37 -17.16 8.16
N VAL A 130 -9.32 -16.95 7.38
CA VAL A 130 -9.30 -17.31 5.95
C VAL A 130 -9.24 -18.84 5.78
N TYR A 131 -8.41 -19.52 6.57
CA TYR A 131 -8.33 -20.98 6.57
C TYR A 131 -9.69 -21.64 6.85
N ASP A 132 -10.39 -21.17 7.89
CA ASP A 132 -11.73 -21.67 8.22
C ASP A 132 -12.72 -21.49 7.07
N LYS A 133 -12.65 -20.35 6.35
CA LYS A 133 -13.49 -20.10 5.16
C LYS A 133 -13.16 -21.04 4.00
N ILE A 134 -11.87 -21.32 3.75
CA ILE A 134 -11.43 -22.26 2.71
C ILE A 134 -11.96 -23.65 3.03
N MET A 135 -11.72 -24.14 4.25
CA MET A 135 -12.14 -25.48 4.67
C MET A 135 -13.66 -25.66 4.71
N ALA A 136 -14.42 -24.59 5.00
CA ALA A 136 -15.89 -24.65 4.96
C ALA A 136 -16.46 -24.71 3.54
N SER A 137 -15.74 -24.23 2.53
CA SER A 137 -16.24 -24.09 1.16
C SER A 137 -15.67 -25.08 0.16
N ARG A 138 -14.62 -25.84 0.51
CA ARG A 138 -13.86 -26.69 -0.41
C ARG A 138 -13.36 -27.96 0.26
N ASP A 139 -13.25 -29.01 -0.56
CA ASP A 139 -12.51 -30.24 -0.24
C ASP A 139 -11.07 -30.06 -0.74
N GLU A 140 -10.27 -29.33 0.04
CA GLU A 140 -8.85 -29.07 -0.22
C GLU A 140 -8.02 -29.71 0.90
N ASP A 141 -6.82 -30.21 0.61
CA ASP A 141 -5.95 -30.74 1.64
C ASP A 141 -5.48 -29.63 2.61
N GLU A 142 -5.25 -30.02 3.86
CA GLU A 142 -4.96 -29.07 4.95
C GLU A 142 -3.69 -28.23 4.69
N GLU A 143 -2.65 -28.82 4.09
CA GLU A 143 -1.38 -28.12 3.82
C GLU A 143 -1.58 -27.02 2.77
N THR A 144 -2.21 -27.34 1.64
CA THR A 144 -2.55 -26.39 0.58
C THR A 144 -3.49 -25.30 1.09
N ALA A 145 -4.50 -25.67 1.91
CA ALA A 145 -5.42 -24.69 2.51
C ALA A 145 -4.69 -23.70 3.43
N ARG A 146 -3.73 -24.16 4.22
CA ARG A 146 -2.92 -23.28 5.10
C ARG A 146 -2.00 -22.35 4.30
N GLU A 147 -1.39 -22.83 3.21
CA GLU A 147 -0.57 -22.00 2.33
C GLU A 147 -1.41 -20.92 1.64
N ASN A 148 -2.54 -21.30 1.07
CA ASN A 148 -3.48 -20.38 0.46
C ASN A 148 -4.00 -19.35 1.47
N ALA A 149 -4.31 -19.78 2.71
CA ALA A 149 -4.75 -18.88 3.76
C ALA A 149 -3.71 -17.81 4.12
N LYS A 150 -2.42 -18.11 4.09
CA LYS A 150 -1.36 -17.12 4.31
C LYS A 150 -1.31 -16.10 3.18
N ILE A 151 -1.39 -16.53 1.93
CA ILE A 151 -1.38 -15.65 0.75
C ILE A 151 -2.60 -14.73 0.75
N ILE A 152 -3.78 -15.30 0.95
CA ILE A 152 -5.05 -14.57 0.97
C ILE A 152 -5.13 -13.66 2.20
N GLY A 153 -4.68 -14.13 3.37
CA GLY A 153 -4.64 -13.34 4.60
C GLY A 153 -3.71 -12.12 4.48
N LEU A 154 -2.54 -12.30 3.85
CA LEU A 154 -1.65 -11.18 3.56
C LEU A 154 -2.30 -10.15 2.63
N SER A 155 -3.02 -10.60 1.60
CA SER A 155 -3.76 -9.70 0.71
C SER A 155 -4.84 -8.93 1.45
N ALA A 156 -5.58 -9.60 2.35
CA ALA A 156 -6.62 -8.97 3.16
C ALA A 156 -6.06 -7.83 4.03
N ILE A 157 -4.90 -8.05 4.67
CA ILE A 157 -4.24 -7.04 5.51
C ILE A 157 -3.72 -5.89 4.64
N LYS A 158 -2.87 -6.19 3.65
CA LYS A 158 -2.20 -5.15 2.86
C LYS A 158 -3.18 -4.32 2.04
N TYR A 159 -4.09 -4.98 1.33
CA TYR A 159 -5.10 -4.27 0.56
C TYR A 159 -6.05 -3.50 1.46
N GLY A 160 -6.47 -4.10 2.58
CA GLY A 160 -7.34 -3.47 3.55
C GLY A 160 -6.76 -2.18 4.13
N ASP A 161 -5.45 -2.17 4.44
CA ASP A 161 -4.73 -0.97 4.91
C ASP A 161 -4.51 0.03 3.76
N LEU A 162 -3.88 -0.41 2.66
CA LEU A 162 -3.46 0.45 1.56
C LEU A 162 -4.61 1.03 0.73
N SER A 163 -5.82 0.45 0.79
CA SER A 163 -7.01 0.99 0.14
C SER A 163 -7.58 2.24 0.83
N ASN A 164 -7.12 2.55 2.05
CA ASN A 164 -7.47 3.77 2.74
C ASN A 164 -6.48 4.89 2.41
N GLN A 165 -6.96 6.14 2.42
CA GLN A 165 -6.05 7.28 2.33
C GLN A 165 -5.13 7.28 3.57
N ALA A 166 -3.82 7.25 3.37
CA ALA A 166 -2.84 7.04 4.43
C ALA A 166 -3.05 7.94 5.66
N SER A 167 -3.34 9.23 5.49
CA SER A 167 -3.50 10.20 6.58
C SER A 167 -4.81 10.07 7.37
N LYS A 168 -5.77 9.23 6.91
CA LYS A 168 -7.05 9.03 7.58
C LYS A 168 -7.02 7.84 8.53
N ASP A 169 -7.71 7.97 9.65
CA ASP A 169 -8.00 6.86 10.54
C ASP A 169 -9.05 5.95 9.88
N TYR A 170 -8.95 4.65 10.07
CA TYR A 170 -9.93 3.69 9.54
C TYR A 170 -10.27 2.58 10.54
N VAL A 171 -11.39 1.92 10.32
CA VAL A 171 -11.83 0.79 11.15
C VAL A 171 -11.42 -0.50 10.46
N PHE A 172 -10.65 -1.33 11.17
CA PHE A 172 -10.28 -2.67 10.76
C PHE A 172 -11.32 -3.68 11.24
N ASP A 173 -11.90 -4.42 10.32
CA ASP A 173 -12.88 -5.47 10.56
C ASP A 173 -12.44 -6.75 9.85
N VAL A 174 -12.07 -7.78 10.61
CA VAL A 174 -11.57 -9.05 10.07
C VAL A 174 -12.57 -9.66 9.08
N ASP A 175 -13.87 -9.70 9.42
CA ASP A 175 -14.89 -10.32 8.57
C ASP A 175 -15.00 -9.61 7.22
N ARG A 176 -14.97 -8.27 7.25
CA ARG A 176 -15.01 -7.43 6.05
C ARG A 176 -13.76 -7.61 5.20
N PHE A 177 -12.56 -7.53 5.81
CA PHE A 177 -11.30 -7.58 5.07
C PHE A 177 -11.00 -8.96 4.48
N THR A 178 -11.50 -10.03 5.10
CA THR A 178 -11.37 -11.40 4.61
C THR A 178 -12.55 -11.86 3.74
N SER A 179 -13.46 -10.95 3.36
CA SER A 179 -14.56 -11.24 2.44
C SER A 179 -14.05 -11.42 1.02
N PHE A 180 -14.62 -12.39 0.31
CA PHE A 180 -14.41 -12.61 -1.13
C PHE A 180 -15.34 -11.74 -2.01
N GLU A 181 -16.08 -10.84 -1.40
CA GLU A 181 -16.99 -9.90 -2.05
C GLU A 181 -16.66 -8.47 -1.65
N GLY A 182 -16.96 -7.52 -2.55
CA GLY A 182 -16.73 -6.10 -2.34
C GLY A 182 -15.27 -5.69 -2.56
N ASN A 183 -14.90 -4.51 -2.07
CA ASN A 183 -13.58 -3.92 -2.26
C ASN A 183 -12.57 -4.49 -1.25
N THR A 184 -12.04 -5.67 -1.51
CA THR A 184 -11.16 -6.44 -0.62
C THR A 184 -10.01 -7.10 -1.39
N GLY A 185 -8.90 -7.39 -0.69
CA GLY A 185 -7.78 -8.15 -1.26
C GLY A 185 -8.19 -9.52 -1.78
N PRO A 186 -8.92 -10.34 -0.99
CA PRO A 186 -9.40 -11.64 -1.46
C PRO A 186 -10.27 -11.58 -2.73
N TYR A 187 -11.10 -10.53 -2.90
CA TYR A 187 -11.88 -10.34 -4.13
C TYR A 187 -10.99 -10.10 -5.35
N ILE A 188 -9.95 -9.29 -5.21
CA ILE A 188 -8.97 -9.05 -6.29
C ILE A 188 -8.25 -10.36 -6.65
N LEU A 189 -7.78 -11.11 -5.64
CA LEU A 189 -7.13 -12.40 -5.88
C LEU A 189 -8.06 -13.39 -6.56
N TYR A 190 -9.30 -13.48 -6.12
CA TYR A 190 -10.31 -14.34 -6.75
C TYR A 190 -10.52 -13.99 -8.23
N THR A 191 -10.54 -12.70 -8.57
CA THR A 191 -10.63 -12.24 -9.97
C THR A 191 -9.42 -12.71 -10.79
N ILE A 192 -8.20 -12.54 -10.25
CA ILE A 192 -6.95 -12.98 -10.92
C ILE A 192 -6.96 -14.51 -11.13
N VAL A 193 -7.30 -15.27 -10.09
CA VAL A 193 -7.35 -16.75 -10.17
C VAL A 193 -8.42 -17.23 -11.16
N ARG A 194 -9.55 -16.53 -11.25
CA ARG A 194 -10.56 -16.78 -12.27
C ARG A 194 -9.99 -16.62 -13.68
N ILE A 195 -9.24 -15.54 -13.95
CA ILE A 195 -8.58 -15.33 -15.25
C ILE A 195 -7.57 -16.45 -15.50
N LYS A 196 -6.69 -16.76 -14.53
CA LYS A 196 -5.74 -17.89 -14.65
C LYS A 196 -6.43 -19.19 -15.02
N SER A 197 -7.56 -19.48 -14.38
CA SER A 197 -8.35 -20.70 -14.68
C SER A 197 -8.88 -20.72 -16.11
N ILE A 198 -9.34 -19.57 -16.63
CA ILE A 198 -9.82 -19.45 -18.03
C ILE A 198 -8.65 -19.68 -19.00
N LEU A 199 -7.52 -19.01 -18.78
CA LEU A 199 -6.32 -19.15 -19.62
C LEU A 199 -5.79 -20.59 -19.60
N LYS A 200 -5.78 -21.24 -18.43
CA LYS A 200 -5.40 -22.65 -18.31
C LYS A 200 -6.34 -23.58 -19.08
N LYS A 201 -7.67 -23.34 -19.04
CA LYS A 201 -8.66 -24.12 -19.78
C LYS A 201 -8.59 -23.90 -21.29
N PHE A 202 -8.12 -22.74 -21.74
CA PHE A 202 -7.86 -22.48 -23.15
C PHE A 202 -6.78 -23.41 -23.69
N GLY A 203 -5.73 -23.70 -22.91
CA GLY A 203 -4.76 -24.79 -23.14
C GLY A 203 -3.90 -24.67 -24.40
N GLN A 204 -3.84 -23.49 -25.00
CA GLN A 204 -3.05 -23.15 -26.18
C GLN A 204 -2.11 -21.98 -25.88
N GLU A 205 -1.22 -21.66 -26.83
CA GLU A 205 -0.41 -20.45 -26.75
C GLU A 205 -1.30 -19.21 -26.66
N ILE A 206 -1.00 -18.32 -25.73
CA ILE A 206 -1.82 -17.12 -25.47
C ILE A 206 -1.62 -16.13 -26.62
N PRO A 207 -2.70 -15.76 -27.33
CA PRO A 207 -2.65 -14.76 -28.39
C PRO A 207 -2.27 -13.39 -27.83
N THR A 208 -1.60 -12.58 -28.65
CA THR A 208 -1.18 -11.22 -28.26
C THR A 208 -2.03 -10.11 -28.90
N ALA A 209 -2.81 -10.44 -29.92
CA ALA A 209 -3.64 -9.45 -30.63
C ALA A 209 -5.01 -9.31 -29.97
N ILE A 210 -5.37 -8.09 -29.60
CA ILE A 210 -6.71 -7.74 -29.12
C ILE A 210 -7.55 -7.31 -30.34
N THR A 211 -8.78 -7.81 -30.42
CA THR A 211 -9.74 -7.42 -31.49
C THR A 211 -10.47 -6.13 -31.12
N VAL A 212 -11.07 -5.49 -32.14
CA VAL A 212 -11.99 -4.36 -31.92
C VAL A 212 -13.13 -4.83 -31.03
N PRO A 213 -13.53 -4.04 -29.99
CA PRO A 213 -14.60 -4.47 -29.10
C PRO A 213 -15.94 -4.55 -29.81
N ASP A 214 -16.65 -5.64 -29.59
CA ASP A 214 -17.98 -5.89 -30.13
C ASP A 214 -19.11 -5.70 -29.10
N GLY A 215 -18.75 -5.35 -27.84
CA GLY A 215 -19.69 -5.12 -26.76
C GLY A 215 -19.26 -4.02 -25.82
N ALA A 216 -20.24 -3.48 -25.06
CA ALA A 216 -20.00 -2.37 -24.11
C ALA A 216 -19.06 -2.78 -22.95
N ALA A 217 -19.22 -3.99 -22.42
CA ALA A 217 -18.39 -4.50 -21.33
C ALA A 217 -16.94 -4.70 -21.78
N GLN A 218 -16.71 -5.27 -22.96
CA GLN A 218 -15.37 -5.40 -23.53
C GLN A 218 -14.70 -4.04 -23.73
N LYS A 219 -15.44 -3.06 -24.28
CA LYS A 219 -14.95 -1.71 -24.48
C LYS A 219 -14.60 -1.02 -23.16
N ALA A 220 -15.43 -1.18 -22.13
CA ALA A 220 -15.18 -0.60 -20.82
C ALA A 220 -13.88 -1.17 -20.23
N LEU A 221 -13.71 -2.50 -20.23
CA LEU A 221 -12.49 -3.17 -19.77
C LEU A 221 -11.25 -2.67 -20.52
N MET A 222 -11.32 -2.56 -21.85
CA MET A 222 -10.20 -2.05 -22.66
C MET A 222 -9.84 -0.61 -22.30
N LEU A 223 -10.84 0.27 -22.12
CA LEU A 223 -10.62 1.67 -21.74
C LEU A 223 -10.01 1.80 -20.34
N ASP A 224 -10.48 0.98 -19.40
CA ASP A 224 -9.96 1.03 -18.03
C ASP A 224 -8.50 0.55 -17.97
N MET A 225 -8.14 -0.45 -18.76
CA MET A 225 -6.74 -0.89 -18.89
C MET A 225 -5.82 0.20 -19.40
N THR A 226 -6.26 1.10 -20.29
CA THR A 226 -5.43 2.21 -20.79
C THR A 226 -5.07 3.24 -19.72
N ARG A 227 -5.81 3.29 -18.61
CA ARG A 227 -5.59 4.23 -17.50
C ARG A 227 -4.43 3.83 -16.57
N PHE A 228 -3.90 2.61 -16.70
CA PHE A 228 -2.88 2.08 -15.79
C PHE A 228 -1.69 3.04 -15.60
N SER A 229 -1.09 3.50 -16.69
CA SER A 229 0.10 4.35 -16.63
C SER A 229 -0.16 5.68 -15.91
N ASP A 230 -1.31 6.30 -16.16
CA ASP A 230 -1.69 7.57 -15.52
C ASP A 230 -1.97 7.40 -14.04
N VAL A 231 -2.71 6.33 -13.68
CA VAL A 231 -3.00 6.01 -12.28
C VAL A 231 -1.72 5.70 -11.50
N PHE A 232 -0.82 4.91 -12.09
CA PHE A 232 0.47 4.58 -11.48
C PHE A 232 1.32 5.83 -11.27
N ALA A 233 1.43 6.69 -12.30
CA ALA A 233 2.19 7.93 -12.20
C ALA A 233 1.64 8.84 -11.10
N GLN A 234 0.31 8.98 -11.01
CA GLN A 234 -0.34 9.78 -9.99
C GLN A 234 -0.17 9.18 -8.59
N ALA A 235 -0.40 7.87 -8.42
CA ALA A 235 -0.23 7.19 -7.15
C ALA A 235 1.21 7.30 -6.62
N SER A 236 2.19 7.17 -7.51
CA SER A 236 3.61 7.32 -7.20
C SER A 236 3.98 8.76 -6.82
N ALA A 237 3.52 9.75 -7.58
CA ALA A 237 3.82 11.17 -7.34
C ALA A 237 3.24 11.67 -6.01
N GLU A 238 2.05 11.17 -5.63
CA GLU A 238 1.33 11.57 -4.43
C GLU A 238 1.57 10.64 -3.23
N TYR A 239 2.34 9.56 -3.38
CA TYR A 239 2.50 8.49 -2.37
C TYR A 239 1.15 7.93 -1.91
N ALA A 240 0.25 7.67 -2.86
CA ALA A 240 -1.14 7.39 -2.64
C ALA A 240 -1.54 5.98 -3.13
N PRO A 241 -1.11 4.89 -2.45
CA PRO A 241 -1.43 3.52 -2.87
C PRO A 241 -2.92 3.24 -2.96
N HIS A 242 -3.76 3.98 -2.21
CA HIS A 242 -5.22 3.85 -2.29
C HIS A 242 -5.79 4.16 -3.68
N LYS A 243 -5.11 4.98 -4.50
CA LYS A 243 -5.51 5.24 -5.88
C LYS A 243 -5.29 4.01 -6.76
N LEU A 244 -4.19 3.29 -6.53
CA LEU A 244 -3.94 2.03 -7.20
C LEU A 244 -4.95 0.95 -6.77
N CYS A 245 -5.27 0.88 -5.48
CA CYS A 245 -6.31 -0.02 -4.96
C CYS A 245 -7.69 0.27 -5.59
N ALA A 246 -8.08 1.54 -5.70
CA ALA A 246 -9.34 1.92 -6.35
C ALA A 246 -9.35 1.49 -7.82
N TYR A 247 -8.26 1.74 -8.54
CA TYR A 247 -8.13 1.36 -9.95
C TYR A 247 -8.26 -0.15 -10.16
N ILE A 248 -7.55 -0.99 -9.39
CA ILE A 248 -7.62 -2.44 -9.57
C ILE A 248 -8.99 -3.01 -9.18
N TYR A 249 -9.71 -2.36 -8.27
CA TYR A 249 -11.08 -2.73 -7.96
C TYR A 249 -12.03 -2.44 -9.12
N ASP A 250 -11.92 -1.27 -9.76
CA ASP A 250 -12.71 -0.92 -10.95
C ASP A 250 -12.39 -1.87 -12.10
N LEU A 251 -11.10 -2.12 -12.37
CA LEU A 251 -10.65 -3.05 -13.40
C LEU A 251 -11.15 -4.48 -13.16
N ALA A 252 -11.14 -4.96 -11.91
CA ALA A 252 -11.68 -6.26 -11.53
C ALA A 252 -13.20 -6.35 -11.77
N ASN A 253 -13.94 -5.27 -11.47
CA ASN A 253 -15.38 -5.19 -11.73
C ASN A 253 -15.69 -5.19 -13.23
N ASP A 254 -14.92 -4.44 -14.03
CA ASP A 254 -15.10 -4.42 -15.49
C ASP A 254 -14.76 -5.76 -16.12
N PHE A 255 -13.70 -6.45 -15.65
CA PHE A 255 -13.43 -7.82 -16.05
C PHE A 255 -14.59 -8.76 -15.69
N ASN A 256 -15.09 -8.71 -14.45
CA ASN A 256 -16.16 -9.58 -14.01
C ASN A 256 -17.44 -9.34 -14.80
N ARG A 257 -17.77 -8.08 -15.16
CA ARG A 257 -18.88 -7.76 -16.06
C ARG A 257 -18.68 -8.37 -17.44
N PHE A 258 -17.50 -8.17 -18.05
CA PHE A 258 -17.16 -8.77 -19.34
C PHE A 258 -17.28 -10.29 -19.30
N TYR A 259 -16.77 -10.94 -18.25
CA TYR A 259 -16.87 -12.38 -18.06
C TYR A 259 -18.31 -12.89 -17.97
N HIS A 260 -19.21 -12.16 -17.30
CA HIS A 260 -20.61 -12.54 -17.17
C HIS A 260 -21.41 -12.35 -18.47
N GLU A 261 -21.09 -11.33 -19.25
CA GLU A 261 -21.78 -11.01 -20.50
C GLU A 261 -21.24 -11.80 -21.73
N THR A 262 -20.02 -12.39 -21.60
CA THR A 262 -19.30 -12.98 -22.73
C THR A 262 -18.97 -14.45 -22.50
N LYS A 263 -19.35 -15.32 -23.45
CA LYS A 263 -19.00 -16.74 -23.45
C LYS A 263 -17.57 -16.96 -23.97
N ILE A 264 -16.54 -16.50 -23.24
CA ILE A 264 -15.15 -16.42 -23.71
C ILE A 264 -14.66 -17.73 -24.36
N LEU A 265 -14.74 -18.85 -23.64
CA LEU A 265 -14.25 -20.14 -24.12
C LEU A 265 -15.19 -20.82 -25.12
N ALA A 266 -16.48 -20.47 -25.08
CA ALA A 266 -17.51 -21.03 -25.98
C ALA A 266 -17.79 -20.14 -27.19
N GLU A 267 -16.99 -19.08 -27.42
CA GLU A 267 -17.06 -18.30 -28.68
C GLU A 267 -16.66 -19.18 -29.85
N GLU A 268 -17.48 -19.18 -30.90
CA GLU A 268 -17.31 -19.98 -32.10
C GLU A 268 -16.36 -19.32 -33.11
N ASP A 269 -16.38 -17.99 -33.17
CA ASP A 269 -15.44 -17.22 -33.99
C ASP A 269 -14.04 -17.24 -33.32
N GLN A 270 -13.08 -17.89 -33.99
CA GLN A 270 -11.74 -18.10 -33.47
C GLN A 270 -10.96 -16.79 -33.28
N ASP A 271 -11.17 -15.81 -34.16
CA ASP A 271 -10.49 -14.51 -34.09
C ASP A 271 -11.02 -13.72 -32.89
N LYS A 272 -12.32 -13.73 -32.64
CA LYS A 272 -12.93 -13.13 -31.47
C LYS A 272 -12.49 -13.83 -30.20
N LYS A 273 -12.50 -15.16 -30.15
CA LYS A 273 -12.01 -15.94 -28.99
C LYS A 273 -10.59 -15.62 -28.69
N ASN A 274 -9.71 -15.58 -29.67
CA ASN A 274 -8.31 -15.21 -29.50
C ASN A 274 -8.17 -13.78 -28.96
N GLY A 275 -8.95 -12.83 -29.45
CA GLY A 275 -9.01 -11.46 -28.96
C GLY A 275 -9.45 -11.36 -27.50
N TYR A 276 -10.45 -12.15 -27.08
CA TYR A 276 -10.91 -12.21 -25.69
C TYR A 276 -9.83 -12.80 -24.78
N ILE A 277 -9.17 -13.87 -25.20
CA ILE A 277 -8.07 -14.50 -24.45
C ILE A 277 -6.88 -13.54 -24.29
N ALA A 278 -6.50 -12.83 -25.36
CA ALA A 278 -5.46 -11.80 -25.29
C ALA A 278 -5.86 -10.68 -24.29
N LEU A 279 -7.09 -10.18 -24.40
CA LEU A 279 -7.59 -9.10 -23.52
C LEU A 279 -7.53 -9.49 -22.05
N ILE A 280 -8.03 -10.67 -21.66
CA ILE A 280 -8.02 -11.09 -20.27
C ILE A 280 -6.62 -11.44 -19.77
N SER A 281 -5.71 -11.88 -20.64
CA SER A 281 -4.30 -12.07 -20.29
C SER A 281 -3.65 -10.74 -19.92
N TYR A 282 -3.81 -9.69 -20.72
CA TYR A 282 -3.31 -8.37 -20.39
C TYR A 282 -3.95 -7.79 -19.13
N CYS A 283 -5.27 -8.01 -18.93
CA CYS A 283 -5.96 -7.61 -17.71
C CYS A 283 -5.31 -8.27 -16.46
N LYS A 284 -5.05 -9.59 -16.55
CA LYS A 284 -4.34 -10.34 -15.49
C LYS A 284 -2.98 -9.74 -15.20
N ASP A 285 -2.18 -9.45 -16.23
CA ASP A 285 -0.83 -8.92 -16.07
C ASP A 285 -0.83 -7.54 -15.40
N ILE A 286 -1.80 -6.68 -15.71
CA ILE A 286 -2.00 -5.39 -15.03
C ILE A 286 -2.37 -5.61 -13.56
N LEU A 287 -3.34 -6.49 -13.27
CA LEU A 287 -3.77 -6.78 -11.90
C LEU A 287 -2.62 -7.37 -11.08
N GLU A 288 -1.87 -8.35 -11.62
CA GLU A 288 -0.71 -8.95 -10.95
C GLU A 288 0.40 -7.92 -10.70
N THR A 289 0.71 -7.08 -11.69
CA THR A 289 1.67 -5.96 -11.50
C THR A 289 1.24 -5.04 -10.38
N CYS A 290 -0.04 -4.67 -10.32
CA CYS A 290 -0.54 -3.78 -9.27
C CYS A 290 -0.46 -4.41 -7.88
N ILE A 291 -0.84 -5.68 -7.72
CA ILE A 291 -0.77 -6.34 -6.41
C ILE A 291 0.68 -6.59 -5.97
N GLU A 292 1.60 -6.83 -6.89
CA GLU A 292 3.03 -6.92 -6.61
C GLU A 292 3.58 -5.59 -6.08
N LEU A 293 3.21 -4.46 -6.70
CA LEU A 293 3.53 -3.12 -6.23
C LEU A 293 2.95 -2.83 -4.83
N LEU A 294 1.79 -3.40 -4.50
CA LEU A 294 1.18 -3.35 -3.17
C LEU A 294 1.80 -4.38 -2.20
N GLY A 295 2.70 -5.25 -2.68
CA GLY A 295 3.52 -6.16 -1.89
C GLY A 295 2.82 -7.47 -1.50
N PHE A 296 1.93 -7.99 -2.33
CA PHE A 296 1.35 -9.33 -2.21
C PHE A 296 1.17 -9.99 -3.59
N SER A 297 0.84 -11.26 -3.61
CA SER A 297 0.72 -12.05 -4.85
C SER A 297 -0.56 -12.88 -4.86
N ALA A 298 -0.94 -13.39 -6.02
CA ALA A 298 -2.10 -14.26 -6.18
C ALA A 298 -1.66 -15.74 -6.18
N PRO A 299 -2.42 -16.64 -5.52
CA PRO A 299 -2.18 -18.07 -5.61
C PRO A 299 -2.55 -18.59 -7.01
N GLU A 300 -2.16 -19.83 -7.31
CA GLU A 300 -2.53 -20.48 -8.58
C GLU A 300 -3.97 -20.98 -8.59
N LYS A 301 -4.49 -21.30 -7.41
CA LYS A 301 -5.87 -21.76 -7.22
C LYS A 301 -6.45 -21.12 -5.97
N MET A 302 -7.72 -20.91 -6.00
CA MET A 302 -8.43 -20.30 -4.89
C MET A 302 -9.87 -20.76 -4.84
#